data_03fdb8565dac17bf6dd491d5c4efd771
#
_entry.id   03fdb8565dac17bf6dd491d5c4efd771
#
_cell.length_a   1.000
_cell.length_b   1.000
_cell.length_c   1.000
_cell.angle_alpha   90.00
_cell.angle_beta   90.00
_cell.angle_gamma   90.00
#
_symmetry.space_group_name_H-M   'P 1'
#
loop_
_entity.id
_entity.type
_entity.pdbx_description
1 polymer ?
#
loop_
_entity_poly.entity_id
_entity_poly.type
_entity_poly.pdbx_seq_one_letter_code
_entity_poly.pdbx_strand_id
1 'polypeptide(L)'
;MQIIYVNEENIEELQKSATASAMALGYFDGVHLGHQKVITKAKEKAMEHQLALAVLSFFPHPKSVLLPNYEVKYLEPIEQKAEKLAKLGVDIFYIVEFTKELAKLPPDTFLNRYVVGLQSKEISCGFDYTYGSKASGNVETLAVYAAKQQIGLTVVDEFKWNEEKISSTRIRKCLQARKLYELPQLLGTYHTTKY
;
A
#
# COMPACT_ATOMS: atom_id res chain seq x y z
N MET A 1 16.80 1.11 -0.38
CA MET A 1 15.47 1.43 0.17
C MET A 1 15.58 1.78 1.63
N GLN A 2 15.04 2.92 2.02
CA GLN A 2 14.89 3.34 3.42
C GLN A 2 13.56 2.81 3.97
N ILE A 3 13.57 2.23 5.17
CA ILE A 3 12.35 1.80 5.88
C ILE A 3 12.10 2.79 7.00
N ILE A 4 10.92 3.39 7.03
CA ILE A 4 10.55 4.44 7.99
C ILE A 4 9.27 4.01 8.71
N TYR A 5 9.37 3.79 10.02
CA TYR A 5 8.22 3.57 10.88
C TYR A 5 7.62 4.91 11.28
N VAL A 6 6.34 5.08 10.98
CA VAL A 6 5.60 6.33 11.18
C VAL A 6 4.54 6.12 12.26
N ASN A 7 4.57 6.96 13.28
CA ASN A 7 3.58 6.96 14.37
C ASN A 7 3.19 8.40 14.74
N GLU A 8 2.31 8.56 15.71
CA GLU A 8 1.81 9.86 16.16
C GLU A 8 2.91 10.76 16.75
N GLU A 9 3.98 10.18 17.33
CA GLU A 9 5.04 10.92 18.00
C GLU A 9 6.07 11.49 17.01
N ASN A 10 6.31 10.80 15.88
CA ASN A 10 7.38 11.17 14.94
C ASN A 10 6.91 11.78 13.62
N ILE A 11 5.61 11.72 13.31
CA ILE A 11 5.09 12.16 12.01
C ILE A 11 5.42 13.62 11.68
N GLU A 12 5.35 14.53 12.64
CA GLU A 12 5.62 15.95 12.42
C GLU A 12 7.10 16.23 12.11
N GLU A 13 8.01 15.46 12.69
CA GLU A 13 9.43 15.55 12.38
C GLU A 13 9.74 14.94 10.99
N LEU A 14 9.14 13.79 10.69
CA LEU A 14 9.27 13.16 9.38
C LEU A 14 8.76 14.05 8.25
N GLN A 15 7.69 14.79 8.45
CA GLN A 15 7.16 15.73 7.45
C GLN A 15 8.15 16.84 7.10
N LYS A 16 8.95 17.31 8.06
CA LYS A 16 9.95 18.38 7.83
C LYS A 16 11.12 17.91 6.95
N SER A 17 11.43 16.61 6.99
CA SER A 17 12.54 16.00 6.27
C SER A 17 12.09 15.10 5.11
N ALA A 18 10.79 15.02 4.83
CA ALA A 18 10.25 14.14 3.81
C ALA A 18 10.73 14.53 2.41
N THR A 19 11.07 13.53 1.62
CA THR A 19 11.47 13.68 0.22
C THR A 19 10.25 13.67 -0.69
N ALA A 20 10.23 14.55 -1.68
CA ALA A 20 9.17 14.55 -2.69
C ALA A 20 9.10 13.20 -3.41
N SER A 21 7.90 12.63 -3.49
CA SER A 21 7.75 11.24 -3.94
C SER A 21 6.52 11.01 -4.82
N ALA A 22 6.59 9.94 -5.62
CA ALA A 22 5.44 9.25 -6.17
C ALA A 22 5.13 8.06 -5.25
N MET A 23 3.95 8.07 -4.64
CA MET A 23 3.60 7.18 -3.53
C MET A 23 2.55 6.16 -3.94
N ALA A 24 2.86 4.88 -3.80
CA ALA A 24 1.89 3.80 -3.90
C ALA A 24 1.18 3.62 -2.55
N LEU A 25 -0.15 3.70 -2.55
CA LEU A 25 -0.98 3.52 -1.36
C LEU A 25 -1.63 2.15 -1.34
N GLY A 26 -1.44 1.40 -0.26
CA GLY A 26 -2.05 0.09 -0.09
C GLY A 26 -1.53 -0.69 1.10
N TYR A 27 -2.18 -1.81 1.40
CA TYR A 27 -1.72 -2.69 2.46
C TYR A 27 -0.56 -3.61 2.02
N PHE A 28 -0.52 -3.99 0.75
CA PHE A 28 0.54 -4.75 0.07
C PHE A 28 0.92 -6.08 0.72
N ASP A 29 -0.03 -6.81 1.32
CA ASP A 29 0.24 -8.13 1.88
C ASP A 29 0.44 -9.18 0.79
N GLY A 30 1.62 -9.80 0.79
CA GLY A 30 2.06 -10.78 -0.21
C GLY A 30 2.66 -10.17 -1.48
N VAL A 31 2.63 -8.85 -1.67
CA VAL A 31 3.13 -8.13 -2.86
C VAL A 31 2.81 -8.86 -4.17
N HIS A 32 1.55 -9.32 -4.31
CA HIS A 32 1.05 -10.06 -5.48
C HIS A 32 1.04 -9.19 -6.76
N LEU A 33 0.81 -9.78 -7.92
CA LEU A 33 0.89 -9.10 -9.22
C LEU A 33 0.02 -7.84 -9.31
N GLY A 34 -1.18 -7.82 -8.68
CA GLY A 34 -2.00 -6.62 -8.59
C GLY A 34 -1.31 -5.50 -7.80
N HIS A 35 -0.64 -5.84 -6.70
CA HIS A 35 0.16 -4.88 -5.92
C HIS A 35 1.38 -4.38 -6.72
N GLN A 36 2.08 -5.29 -7.40
CA GLN A 36 3.23 -4.93 -8.24
C GLN A 36 2.83 -3.95 -9.34
N LYS A 37 1.63 -4.12 -9.94
CA LYS A 37 1.10 -3.19 -10.95
C LYS A 37 0.90 -1.78 -10.38
N VAL A 38 0.35 -1.65 -9.16
CA VAL A 38 0.19 -0.35 -8.49
C VAL A 38 1.55 0.31 -8.24
N ILE A 39 2.53 -0.45 -7.73
CA ILE A 39 3.88 0.03 -7.45
C ILE A 39 4.60 0.40 -8.75
N THR A 40 4.42 -0.38 -9.82
CA THR A 40 4.98 -0.08 -11.15
C THR A 40 4.43 1.24 -11.69
N LYS A 41 3.14 1.50 -11.53
CA LYS A 41 2.55 2.79 -11.95
C LYS A 41 3.09 3.98 -11.14
N ALA A 42 3.28 3.81 -9.83
CA ALA A 42 3.97 4.82 -9.04
C ALA A 42 5.43 5.03 -9.51
N LYS A 43 6.14 3.94 -9.87
CA LYS A 43 7.51 4.01 -10.41
C LYS A 43 7.58 4.76 -11.74
N GLU A 44 6.64 4.50 -12.65
CA GLU A 44 6.54 5.24 -13.92
C GLU A 44 6.43 6.74 -13.65
N LYS A 45 5.57 7.15 -12.69
CA LYS A 45 5.40 8.56 -12.29
C LYS A 45 6.61 9.12 -11.56
N ALA A 46 7.26 8.33 -10.71
CA ALA A 46 8.51 8.72 -10.07
C ALA A 46 9.60 9.06 -11.10
N MET A 47 9.75 8.22 -12.12
CA MET A 47 10.73 8.44 -13.21
C MET A 47 10.36 9.66 -14.07
N GLU A 48 9.08 9.82 -14.44
CA GLU A 48 8.58 10.92 -15.26
C GLU A 48 8.84 12.29 -14.60
N HIS A 49 8.64 12.38 -13.28
CA HIS A 49 8.74 13.63 -12.53
C HIS A 49 10.02 13.75 -11.68
N GLN A 50 10.99 12.84 -11.83
CA GLN A 50 12.25 12.82 -11.06
C GLN A 50 12.01 12.83 -9.55
N LEU A 51 11.05 12.03 -9.09
CA LEU A 51 10.65 11.86 -7.70
C LEU A 51 11.20 10.54 -7.13
N ALA A 52 11.29 10.45 -5.80
CA ALA A 52 11.52 9.17 -5.14
C ALA A 52 10.28 8.26 -5.28
N LEU A 53 10.48 6.95 -5.43
CA LEU A 53 9.40 5.98 -5.36
C LEU A 53 9.13 5.61 -3.91
N ALA A 54 7.97 5.97 -3.40
CA ALA A 54 7.55 5.64 -2.04
C ALA A 54 6.41 4.61 -2.04
N VAL A 55 6.38 3.79 -1.00
CA VAL A 55 5.25 2.91 -0.66
C VAL A 55 4.79 3.25 0.75
N LEU A 56 3.48 3.44 0.93
CA LEU A 56 2.87 3.61 2.24
C LEU A 56 1.98 2.41 2.55
N SER A 57 2.27 1.75 3.64
CA SER A 57 1.52 0.61 4.16
C SER A 57 1.31 0.73 5.66
N PHE A 58 0.51 -0.17 6.23
CA PHE A 58 0.14 -0.15 7.64
C PHE A 58 0.65 -1.38 8.38
N PHE A 59 0.99 -1.22 9.64
CA PHE A 59 1.24 -2.31 10.57
C PHE A 59 0.86 -1.87 12.00
N PRO A 60 0.16 -2.72 12.79
CA PRO A 60 -0.42 -4.00 12.39
C PRO A 60 -1.58 -3.86 11.38
N HIS A 61 -2.13 -4.99 10.95
CA HIS A 61 -3.24 -5.00 10.00
C HIS A 61 -4.49 -4.32 10.59
N PRO A 62 -5.18 -3.42 9.83
CA PRO A 62 -6.35 -2.71 10.34
C PRO A 62 -7.39 -3.61 11.02
N LYS A 63 -7.68 -4.78 10.45
CA LYS A 63 -8.66 -5.71 11.05
C LYS A 63 -8.23 -6.26 12.41
N SER A 64 -6.93 -6.45 12.67
CA SER A 64 -6.46 -6.93 13.98
C SER A 64 -6.64 -5.90 15.09
N VAL A 65 -6.65 -4.61 14.72
CA VAL A 65 -6.87 -3.51 15.68
C VAL A 65 -8.35 -3.22 15.89
N LEU A 66 -9.15 -3.33 14.82
CA LEU A 66 -10.56 -2.93 14.82
C LEU A 66 -11.52 -4.05 15.23
N LEU A 67 -11.18 -5.31 14.99
CA LEU A 67 -12.06 -6.45 15.25
C LEU A 67 -11.54 -7.24 16.43
N PRO A 68 -12.32 -7.36 17.54
CA PRO A 68 -11.96 -8.20 18.65
C PRO A 68 -11.71 -9.65 18.20
N ASN A 69 -10.63 -10.25 18.68
CA ASN A 69 -10.28 -11.67 18.42
C ASN A 69 -10.03 -12.02 16.94
N TYR A 70 -9.80 -11.02 16.06
CA TYR A 70 -9.45 -11.28 14.66
C TYR A 70 -7.95 -11.53 14.53
N GLU A 71 -7.58 -12.77 14.30
CA GLU A 71 -6.19 -13.15 14.00
C GLU A 71 -5.91 -12.97 12.51
N VAL A 72 -4.96 -12.11 12.18
CA VAL A 72 -4.53 -11.90 10.80
C VAL A 72 -3.52 -12.98 10.42
N LYS A 73 -3.86 -13.78 9.42
CA LYS A 73 -2.90 -14.66 8.76
C LYS A 73 -2.16 -13.86 7.69
N TYR A 74 -1.03 -13.26 8.06
CA TYR A 74 -0.16 -12.56 7.12
C TYR A 74 0.36 -13.53 6.05
N LEU A 75 0.46 -13.07 4.80
CA LEU A 75 1.03 -13.87 3.71
C LEU A 75 2.56 -13.89 3.78
N GLU A 76 3.15 -12.89 4.44
CA GLU A 76 4.58 -12.76 4.63
C GLU A 76 4.92 -11.85 5.82
N PRO A 77 6.09 -12.06 6.46
CA PRO A 77 6.64 -11.12 7.42
C PRO A 77 6.95 -9.76 6.78
N ILE A 78 7.04 -8.70 7.61
CA ILE A 78 7.30 -7.34 7.13
C ILE A 78 8.67 -7.23 6.45
N GLU A 79 9.66 -8.00 6.89
CA GLU A 79 11.00 -8.05 6.34
C GLU A 79 10.99 -8.59 4.89
N GLN A 80 10.24 -9.66 4.65
CA GLN A 80 10.09 -10.23 3.29
C GLN A 80 9.32 -9.27 2.36
N LYS A 81 8.30 -8.57 2.88
CA LYS A 81 7.62 -7.50 2.14
C LYS A 81 8.64 -6.43 1.74
N ALA A 82 9.47 -5.96 2.68
CA ALA A 82 10.49 -4.96 2.43
C ALA A 82 11.51 -5.40 1.36
N GLU A 83 11.96 -6.66 1.39
CA GLU A 83 12.86 -7.22 0.36
C GLU A 83 12.21 -7.20 -1.03
N LYS A 84 10.93 -7.56 -1.14
CA LYS A 84 10.19 -7.52 -2.41
C LYS A 84 10.03 -6.10 -2.94
N LEU A 85 9.67 -5.16 -2.06
CA LEU A 85 9.57 -3.75 -2.41
C LEU A 85 10.91 -3.18 -2.90
N ALA A 86 12.01 -3.53 -2.23
CA ALA A 86 13.35 -3.14 -2.67
C ALA A 86 13.69 -3.68 -4.07
N LYS A 87 13.34 -4.96 -4.38
CA LYS A 87 13.52 -5.54 -5.71
C LYS A 87 12.69 -4.84 -6.79
N LEU A 88 11.54 -4.26 -6.44
CA LEU A 88 10.71 -3.45 -7.34
C LEU A 88 11.30 -2.04 -7.57
N GLY A 89 12.34 -1.67 -6.80
CA GLY A 89 13.03 -0.39 -6.91
C GLY A 89 12.41 0.71 -6.04
N VAL A 90 11.69 0.34 -4.97
CA VAL A 90 11.17 1.31 -3.99
C VAL A 90 12.33 1.96 -3.26
N ASP A 91 12.32 3.30 -3.15
CA ASP A 91 13.32 4.09 -2.44
C ASP A 91 12.96 4.25 -0.96
N ILE A 92 11.66 4.46 -0.67
CA ILE A 92 11.16 4.73 0.67
C ILE A 92 9.96 3.83 0.97
N PHE A 93 10.03 3.09 2.08
CA PHE A 93 8.91 2.29 2.59
C PHE A 93 8.43 2.86 3.91
N TYR A 94 7.30 3.58 3.88
CA TYR A 94 6.61 4.07 5.07
C TYR A 94 5.71 2.98 5.66
N ILE A 95 5.95 2.62 6.91
CA ILE A 95 5.15 1.69 7.69
C ILE A 95 4.41 2.49 8.76
N VAL A 96 3.16 2.84 8.48
CA VAL A 96 2.34 3.62 9.41
C VAL A 96 1.77 2.70 10.48
N GLU A 97 2.00 3.03 11.74
CA GLU A 97 1.38 2.34 12.87
C GLU A 97 -0.13 2.51 12.83
N PHE A 98 -0.85 1.39 12.66
CA PHE A 98 -2.30 1.43 12.61
C PHE A 98 -2.89 1.32 14.02
N THR A 99 -3.38 2.44 14.53
CA THR A 99 -4.00 2.55 15.84
C THR A 99 -5.51 2.77 15.74
N LYS A 100 -6.23 2.65 16.88
CA LYS A 100 -7.65 3.02 16.94
C LYS A 100 -7.88 4.50 16.70
N GLU A 101 -6.91 5.34 17.04
CA GLU A 101 -6.92 6.79 16.84
C GLU A 101 -6.78 7.10 15.35
N LEU A 102 -5.81 6.50 14.67
CA LEU A 102 -5.65 6.63 13.22
C LEU A 102 -6.92 6.17 12.48
N ALA A 103 -7.53 5.09 12.92
CA ALA A 103 -8.76 4.56 12.32
C ALA A 103 -9.97 5.50 12.42
N LYS A 104 -9.93 6.52 13.29
CA LYS A 104 -10.99 7.54 13.44
C LYS A 104 -10.76 8.78 12.58
N LEU A 105 -9.59 8.92 11.96
CA LEU A 105 -9.26 10.11 11.19
C LEU A 105 -10.21 10.27 9.99
N PRO A 106 -10.79 11.46 9.79
CA PRO A 106 -11.49 11.78 8.55
C PRO A 106 -10.59 11.56 7.32
N PRO A 107 -11.15 11.22 6.16
CA PRO A 107 -10.37 10.98 4.95
C PRO A 107 -9.37 12.09 4.62
N ASP A 108 -9.81 13.35 4.61
CA ASP A 108 -8.95 14.50 4.29
C ASP A 108 -7.84 14.69 5.32
N THR A 109 -8.13 14.46 6.60
CA THR A 109 -7.10 14.54 7.66
C THR A 109 -6.04 13.47 7.48
N PHE A 110 -6.43 12.24 7.13
CA PHE A 110 -5.49 11.18 6.79
C PHE A 110 -4.61 11.57 5.61
N LEU A 111 -5.19 12.05 4.51
CA LEU A 111 -4.44 12.44 3.32
C LEU A 111 -3.50 13.62 3.61
N ASN A 112 -3.99 14.66 4.31
CA ASN A 112 -3.16 15.80 4.68
C ASN A 112 -1.95 15.39 5.51
N ARG A 113 -2.15 14.48 6.47
CA ARG A 113 -1.10 14.11 7.42
C ARG A 113 -0.10 13.11 6.85
N TYR A 114 -0.57 12.06 6.17
CA TYR A 114 0.27 10.92 5.78
C TYR A 114 0.64 10.90 4.29
N VAL A 115 -0.04 11.66 3.46
CA VAL A 115 0.25 11.71 2.02
C VAL A 115 0.87 13.05 1.66
N VAL A 116 0.13 14.14 1.83
CA VAL A 116 0.63 15.51 1.55
C VAL A 116 1.76 15.89 2.48
N GLY A 117 1.59 15.64 3.79
CA GLY A 117 2.62 15.93 4.79
C GLY A 117 3.93 15.19 4.53
N LEU A 118 3.88 13.96 4.02
CA LEU A 118 5.05 13.20 3.57
C LEU A 118 5.47 13.53 2.12
N GLN A 119 5.10 14.71 1.62
CA GLN A 119 5.55 15.28 0.34
C GLN A 119 5.23 14.43 -0.89
N SER A 120 4.13 13.66 -0.88
CA SER A 120 3.67 12.96 -2.08
C SER A 120 3.19 13.96 -3.13
N LYS A 121 3.70 13.86 -4.35
CA LYS A 121 3.33 14.67 -5.51
C LYS A 121 2.51 13.86 -6.52
N GLU A 122 2.66 12.54 -6.49
CA GLU A 122 1.94 11.58 -7.32
C GLU A 122 1.43 10.44 -6.43
N ILE A 123 0.19 10.04 -6.61
CA ILE A 123 -0.45 8.93 -5.89
C ILE A 123 -0.80 7.84 -6.89
N SER A 124 -0.50 6.58 -6.54
CA SER A 124 -1.00 5.41 -7.25
C SER A 124 -1.69 4.47 -6.27
N CYS A 125 -2.89 4.01 -6.61
CA CYS A 125 -3.65 3.06 -5.78
C CYS A 125 -4.48 2.10 -6.64
N GLY A 126 -4.96 1.03 -6.04
CA GLY A 126 -5.90 0.13 -6.72
C GLY A 126 -7.31 0.72 -6.80
N PHE A 127 -8.10 0.26 -7.75
CA PHE A 127 -9.49 0.70 -7.99
C PHE A 127 -10.41 0.51 -6.77
N ASP A 128 -10.08 -0.39 -5.87
CA ASP A 128 -10.83 -0.71 -4.65
C ASP A 128 -10.20 -0.09 -3.38
N TYR A 129 -9.30 0.87 -3.55
CA TYR A 129 -8.65 1.53 -2.42
C TYR A 129 -9.66 2.33 -1.60
N THR A 130 -9.61 2.11 -0.29
CA THR A 130 -10.40 2.85 0.69
C THR A 130 -9.50 3.34 1.84
N TYR A 131 -9.88 4.48 2.44
CA TYR A 131 -9.10 5.11 3.49
C TYR A 131 -9.97 5.94 4.43
N GLY A 132 -9.38 6.41 5.51
CA GLY A 132 -10.07 7.22 6.52
C GLY A 132 -11.06 6.43 7.37
N SER A 133 -11.72 7.12 8.27
CA SER A 133 -12.64 6.53 9.23
C SER A 133 -13.75 5.73 8.56
N LYS A 134 -13.93 4.47 9.01
CA LYS A 134 -14.93 3.51 8.47
C LYS A 134 -14.85 3.32 6.95
N ALA A 135 -13.65 3.48 6.38
CA ALA A 135 -13.43 3.42 4.92
C ALA A 135 -14.33 4.40 4.14
N SER A 136 -14.60 5.59 4.69
CA SER A 136 -15.46 6.60 4.06
C SER A 136 -14.80 7.31 2.88
N GLY A 137 -13.47 7.25 2.74
CA GLY A 137 -12.74 7.65 1.55
C GLY A 137 -12.63 6.50 0.56
N ASN A 138 -12.75 6.80 -0.72
CA ASN A 138 -12.60 5.87 -1.85
C ASN A 138 -11.87 6.55 -3.01
N VAL A 139 -11.71 5.89 -4.14
CA VAL A 139 -10.98 6.44 -5.30
C VAL A 139 -11.62 7.70 -5.89
N GLU A 140 -12.95 7.84 -5.81
CA GLU A 140 -13.68 9.01 -6.30
C GLU A 140 -13.40 10.23 -5.42
N THR A 141 -13.51 10.07 -4.09
CA THR A 141 -13.16 11.14 -3.14
C THR A 141 -11.68 11.48 -3.19
N LEU A 142 -10.82 10.48 -3.42
CA LEU A 142 -9.38 10.69 -3.61
C LEU A 142 -9.10 11.52 -4.87
N ALA A 143 -9.81 11.27 -5.96
CA ALA A 143 -9.66 12.04 -7.19
C ALA A 143 -10.04 13.52 -7.00
N VAL A 144 -11.13 13.80 -6.30
CA VAL A 144 -11.54 15.17 -5.96
C VAL A 144 -10.49 15.85 -5.08
N TYR A 145 -10.00 15.14 -4.07
CA TYR A 145 -8.97 15.65 -3.16
C TYR A 145 -7.65 15.93 -3.91
N ALA A 146 -7.18 14.98 -4.71
CA ALA A 146 -5.93 15.09 -5.46
C ALA A 146 -5.96 16.29 -6.43
N ALA A 147 -7.07 16.48 -7.16
CA ALA A 147 -7.27 17.62 -8.03
C ALA A 147 -7.20 18.95 -7.26
N LYS A 148 -7.84 19.04 -6.10
CA LYS A 148 -7.80 20.24 -5.23
C LYS A 148 -6.40 20.56 -4.72
N GLN A 149 -5.59 19.54 -4.44
CA GLN A 149 -4.22 19.68 -3.93
C GLN A 149 -3.16 19.74 -5.05
N GLN A 150 -3.56 19.66 -6.31
CA GLN A 150 -2.66 19.60 -7.48
C GLN A 150 -1.67 18.43 -7.39
N ILE A 151 -2.15 17.27 -6.91
CA ILE A 151 -1.40 16.02 -6.82
C ILE A 151 -1.87 15.11 -7.96
N GLY A 152 -0.93 14.48 -8.66
CA GLY A 152 -1.27 13.49 -9.68
C GLY A 152 -1.89 12.23 -9.05
N LEU A 153 -2.87 11.64 -9.73
CA LEU A 153 -3.51 10.39 -9.28
C LEU A 153 -3.58 9.38 -10.42
N THR A 154 -3.08 8.19 -10.15
CA THR A 154 -3.21 7.02 -11.01
C THR A 154 -3.99 5.93 -10.28
N VAL A 155 -5.20 5.63 -10.73
CA VAL A 155 -5.98 4.50 -10.24
C VAL A 155 -5.73 3.30 -11.15
N VAL A 156 -5.31 2.19 -10.57
CA VAL A 156 -4.97 0.97 -11.29
C VAL A 156 -6.16 0.03 -11.28
N ASP A 157 -6.59 -0.37 -12.47
CA ASP A 157 -7.70 -1.29 -12.66
C ASP A 157 -7.41 -2.68 -12.08
N GLU A 158 -8.50 -3.42 -11.88
CA GLU A 158 -8.45 -4.80 -11.42
C GLU A 158 -7.50 -5.65 -12.28
N PHE A 159 -6.62 -6.40 -11.62
CA PHE A 159 -5.75 -7.35 -12.29
C PHE A 159 -6.26 -8.77 -12.07
N LYS A 160 -6.54 -9.46 -13.17
CA LYS A 160 -7.16 -10.79 -13.17
C LYS A 160 -6.23 -11.86 -13.72
N TRP A 161 -6.43 -13.06 -13.23
CA TRP A 161 -5.90 -14.31 -13.81
C TRP A 161 -7.01 -15.36 -13.83
N ASN A 162 -7.28 -15.94 -14.99
CA ASN A 162 -8.42 -16.84 -15.24
C ASN A 162 -9.75 -16.21 -14.80
N GLU A 163 -10.04 -15.00 -15.30
CA GLU A 163 -11.27 -14.22 -15.04
C GLU A 163 -11.51 -13.84 -13.56
N GLU A 164 -10.65 -14.26 -12.66
CA GLU A 164 -10.76 -13.93 -11.24
C GLU A 164 -9.71 -12.91 -10.80
N LYS A 165 -10.11 -11.98 -9.95
CA LYS A 165 -9.24 -10.97 -9.33
C LYS A 165 -8.06 -11.61 -8.60
N ILE A 166 -6.85 -11.11 -8.86
CA ILE A 166 -5.68 -11.41 -8.03
C ILE A 166 -5.76 -10.58 -6.75
N SER A 167 -5.79 -11.25 -5.59
CA SER A 167 -5.89 -10.58 -4.29
C SER A 167 -5.26 -11.43 -3.18
N SER A 168 -4.89 -10.80 -2.07
CA SER A 168 -4.39 -11.52 -0.87
C SER A 168 -5.41 -12.52 -0.34
N THR A 169 -6.71 -12.24 -0.50
CA THR A 169 -7.78 -13.19 -0.12
C THR A 169 -7.75 -14.45 -0.99
N ARG A 170 -7.58 -14.30 -2.31
CA ARG A 170 -7.47 -15.45 -3.23
C ARG A 170 -6.22 -16.28 -2.91
N ILE A 171 -5.09 -15.61 -2.67
CA ILE A 171 -3.85 -16.30 -2.29
C ILE A 171 -4.03 -17.11 -1.01
N ARG A 172 -4.67 -16.54 0.04
CA ARG A 172 -4.97 -17.29 1.28
C ARG A 172 -5.86 -18.51 1.01
N LYS A 173 -6.87 -18.37 0.15
CA LYS A 173 -7.72 -19.52 -0.26
C LYS A 173 -6.91 -20.61 -0.97
N CYS A 174 -6.00 -20.23 -1.89
CA CYS A 174 -5.12 -21.18 -2.58
C CYS A 174 -4.21 -21.93 -1.59
N LEU A 175 -3.61 -21.23 -0.63
CA LEU A 175 -2.79 -21.83 0.44
C LEU A 175 -3.60 -22.81 1.31
N GLN A 176 -4.80 -22.41 1.74
CA GLN A 176 -5.70 -23.27 2.53
C GLN A 176 -6.16 -24.52 1.78
N ALA A 177 -6.44 -24.37 0.49
CA ALA A 177 -6.86 -25.48 -0.39
C ALA A 177 -5.68 -26.30 -0.95
N ARG A 178 -4.43 -25.99 -0.57
CA ARG A 178 -3.19 -26.58 -1.10
C ARG A 178 -3.06 -26.50 -2.63
N LYS A 179 -3.65 -25.49 -3.26
CA LYS A 179 -3.53 -25.23 -4.70
C LYS A 179 -2.25 -24.46 -5.01
N LEU A 180 -1.10 -25.01 -4.63
CA LEU A 180 0.20 -24.34 -4.68
C LEU A 180 0.64 -24.02 -6.12
N TYR A 181 0.12 -24.76 -7.11
CA TYR A 181 0.39 -24.54 -8.53
C TYR A 181 -0.15 -23.21 -9.07
N GLU A 182 -1.15 -22.60 -8.40
CA GLU A 182 -1.68 -21.28 -8.77
C GLU A 182 -0.82 -20.13 -8.25
N LEU A 183 -0.05 -20.33 -7.19
CA LEU A 183 0.68 -19.26 -6.51
C LEU A 183 1.67 -18.49 -7.40
N PRO A 184 2.47 -19.14 -8.29
CA PRO A 184 3.37 -18.42 -9.19
C PRO A 184 2.64 -17.44 -10.11
N GLN A 185 1.40 -17.78 -10.53
CA GLN A 185 0.57 -16.95 -11.40
C GLN A 185 -0.06 -15.76 -10.67
N LEU A 186 -0.19 -15.86 -9.35
CA LEU A 186 -0.76 -14.80 -8.51
C LEU A 186 0.33 -13.87 -7.94
N LEU A 187 1.49 -14.43 -7.64
CA LEU A 187 2.58 -13.77 -6.93
C LEU A 187 3.71 -13.27 -7.84
N GLY A 188 3.82 -13.82 -9.05
CA GLY A 188 4.89 -13.49 -9.98
C GLY A 188 6.25 -14.09 -9.60
N THR A 189 7.30 -13.77 -10.35
CA THR A 189 8.64 -14.35 -10.26
C THR A 189 9.43 -13.99 -9.00
N TYR A 190 8.94 -13.07 -8.19
CA TYR A 190 9.62 -12.64 -6.95
C TYR A 190 9.38 -13.56 -5.75
N HIS A 191 8.63 -14.65 -5.95
CA HIS A 191 8.40 -15.65 -4.92
C HIS A 191 9.33 -16.84 -5.08
N THR A 192 10.44 -16.81 -4.35
CA THR A 192 11.15 -18.02 -3.93
C THR A 192 10.63 -18.38 -2.53
N THR A 193 9.44 -18.95 -2.45
CA THR A 193 8.99 -19.53 -1.18
C THR A 193 9.69 -20.86 -1.01
N LYS A 194 10.59 -20.94 -0.05
CA LYS A 194 10.89 -22.22 0.59
C LYS A 194 9.67 -22.55 1.44
N TYR A 195 8.86 -23.49 1.00
CA TYR A 195 7.82 -24.16 1.80
C TYR A 195 8.44 -25.19 2.69
#